data_e4bcdc81c3483722136629535c2837ee
#
_entry.id   e4bcdc81c3483722136629535c2837ee
#
_cell.length_a   1.000
_cell.length_b   1.000
_cell.length_c   1.000
_cell.angle_alpha   90.00
_cell.angle_beta   90.00
_cell.angle_gamma   90.00
#
_symmetry.space_group_name_H-M   'P 1'
#
loop_
_entity.id
_entity.type
_entity.pdbx_description
1 polymer ?
#
loop_
_entity_poly.entity_id
_entity_poly.type
_entity_poly.pdbx_seq_one_letter_code
_entity_poly.pdbx_strand_id
1 'polypeptide(L)'
;MSESETEPRVSGIAEADRPRSGRSGGRWRRTAAVAAVALCALSVAVAVRPALAADNPYQRGPDPTPASVGASRGTFATAQVSVPAGNGFGGGVIYYPTDTSQGRFGAVAVVPGYTATWAAEGAWMGPWLASFGFVVIGIDTNSRNDWDAARGTQLLAALDYLTQRSSVRDRVDASRAAVMGHSMGGGGAIYAALQRPSLKTTVGLAPFSASQTLNNMRVPTMLLAGQNDGTTTPASIRNYYGQVPSGVEKAYLELTGAGHGFPTSNNPTMMRNVIPWLKIFVDSDTRYTQFLCPLSNTNGIRSYESTCP
;
A
#
# COMPACT_ATOMS: atom_id res chain seq x y z
N MET A 1 -63.79 -3.74 -8.54
CA MET A 1 -64.29 -2.42 -8.17
C MET A 1 -63.15 -1.50 -8.50
N SER A 2 -63.15 -1.02 -9.70
CA SER A 2 -63.85 0.18 -10.25
C SER A 2 -63.02 1.39 -9.91
N GLU A 3 -62.33 1.87 -10.88
CA GLU A 3 -62.58 2.92 -11.90
C GLU A 3 -61.99 4.25 -11.44
N SER A 4 -61.44 5.18 -12.13
CA SER A 4 -61.33 5.51 -13.58
C SER A 4 -60.54 6.79 -13.65
N GLU A 5 -59.69 6.92 -14.66
CA GLU A 5 -59.75 7.92 -15.74
C GLU A 5 -59.94 9.40 -15.35
N THR A 6 -59.04 10.29 -15.81
CA THR A 6 -59.25 11.04 -17.03
C THR A 6 -58.11 12.04 -17.27
N GLU A 7 -57.58 12.04 -18.49
CA GLU A 7 -56.96 13.19 -19.19
C GLU A 7 -58.09 14.14 -19.67
N PRO A 8 -57.80 15.41 -20.05
CA PRO A 8 -57.78 15.70 -21.47
C PRO A 8 -56.77 16.76 -21.97
N ARG A 9 -56.37 16.51 -23.18
CA ARG A 9 -55.96 17.34 -24.33
C ARG A 9 -56.52 18.74 -24.40
N VAL A 10 -55.80 19.64 -25.16
CA VAL A 10 -56.13 20.28 -26.45
C VAL A 10 -55.27 21.53 -26.62
N SER A 11 -54.38 21.64 -27.52
CA SER A 11 -54.31 22.15 -28.92
C SER A 11 -54.39 23.67 -29.08
N GLY A 12 -53.56 24.22 -29.98
CA GLY A 12 -53.71 25.58 -30.52
C GLY A 12 -52.57 26.00 -31.45
N ILE A 13 -52.77 25.81 -32.71
CA ILE A 13 -51.99 26.20 -33.91
C ILE A 13 -52.25 27.66 -34.26
N ALA A 14 -51.24 28.36 -34.86
CA ALA A 14 -51.40 29.38 -35.95
C ALA A 14 -50.01 29.95 -36.22
N GLU A 15 -49.38 29.75 -37.25
CA GLU A 15 -49.38 30.04 -38.72
C GLU A 15 -49.39 31.51 -39.10
N ALA A 16 -48.37 31.79 -39.93
CA ALA A 16 -48.27 32.75 -41.04
C ALA A 16 -48.11 34.29 -40.77
N ASP A 17 -47.08 34.92 -41.31
CA ASP A 17 -47.19 35.60 -42.60
C ASP A 17 -45.87 36.20 -43.09
N ARG A 18 -45.58 36.07 -44.41
CA ARG A 18 -44.61 36.86 -45.16
C ARG A 18 -45.34 37.90 -45.96
N PRO A 19 -44.78 39.06 -46.31
CA PRO A 19 -44.50 39.30 -47.72
C PRO A 19 -43.24 40.10 -48.08
N ARG A 20 -42.70 39.74 -49.21
CA ARG A 20 -42.21 40.30 -50.46
C ARG A 20 -41.61 41.72 -50.54
N SER A 21 -40.41 41.73 -51.07
CA SER A 21 -39.85 42.38 -52.27
C SER A 21 -39.77 43.90 -52.36
N GLY A 22 -38.58 44.36 -52.70
CA GLY A 22 -38.31 45.69 -53.25
C GLY A 22 -36.90 45.80 -53.83
N ARG A 23 -36.81 45.77 -55.19
CA ARG A 23 -35.61 46.02 -55.98
C ARG A 23 -35.37 47.51 -56.12
N SER A 24 -34.09 47.97 -56.12
CA SER A 24 -33.45 48.96 -57.02
C SER A 24 -32.06 49.23 -56.46
N GLY A 25 -30.98 49.08 -57.16
CA GLY A 25 -30.58 49.83 -58.35
C GLY A 25 -29.34 50.66 -58.03
N GLY A 26 -28.13 50.17 -58.46
CA GLY A 26 -27.08 51.01 -58.91
C GLY A 26 -26.01 51.57 -58.00
N ARG A 27 -24.81 51.14 -58.15
CA ARG A 27 -23.61 51.90 -58.59
C ARG A 27 -22.32 51.21 -58.18
N TRP A 28 -21.55 50.87 -59.16
CA TRP A 28 -20.17 50.37 -59.02
C TRP A 28 -19.26 51.43 -58.37
N ARG A 29 -18.62 51.12 -57.34
CA ARG A 29 -17.36 51.72 -56.95
C ARG A 29 -16.35 50.56 -56.60
N ARG A 30 -15.27 50.54 -57.37
CA ARG A 30 -14.09 49.70 -57.13
C ARG A 30 -13.41 50.21 -55.85
N THR A 31 -13.26 49.40 -54.86
CA THR A 31 -12.33 49.62 -53.78
C THR A 31 -11.56 48.35 -53.58
N ALA A 32 -10.24 48.52 -53.51
CA ALA A 32 -9.24 47.49 -53.42
C ALA A 32 -9.41 46.61 -52.15
N ALA A 33 -9.41 45.28 -52.33
CA ALA A 33 -9.38 44.37 -51.26
C ALA A 33 -7.91 44.26 -50.76
N VAL A 34 -7.67 44.80 -49.58
CA VAL A 34 -6.45 44.50 -48.82
C VAL A 34 -6.71 43.17 -48.13
N ALA A 35 -6.04 42.11 -48.61
CA ALA A 35 -6.05 40.82 -47.96
C ALA A 35 -5.17 40.89 -46.68
N ALA A 36 -5.81 41.01 -45.53
CA ALA A 36 -5.17 40.82 -44.25
C ALA A 36 -5.00 39.32 -44.03
N VAL A 37 -3.79 38.80 -44.25
CA VAL A 37 -3.41 37.44 -43.83
C VAL A 37 -3.26 37.44 -42.31
N ALA A 38 -4.28 36.95 -41.61
CA ALA A 38 -4.20 36.67 -40.20
C ALA A 38 -3.34 35.40 -40.02
N LEU A 39 -2.05 35.58 -39.68
CA LEU A 39 -1.21 34.48 -39.14
C LEU A 39 -1.79 34.11 -37.77
N CYS A 40 -2.56 33.04 -37.70
CA CYS A 40 -2.81 32.33 -36.43
C CYS A 40 -1.51 31.66 -35.99
N ALA A 41 -0.74 32.33 -35.13
CA ALA A 41 0.33 31.71 -34.41
C ALA A 41 -0.31 30.71 -33.41
N LEU A 42 -0.37 29.43 -33.77
CA LEU A 42 -0.59 28.36 -32.81
C LEU A 42 0.61 28.34 -31.83
N SER A 43 0.45 29.00 -30.69
CA SER A 43 1.33 28.81 -29.55
C SER A 43 1.08 27.41 -29.02
N VAL A 44 1.86 26.45 -29.45
CA VAL A 44 1.99 25.15 -28.76
C VAL A 44 2.60 25.46 -27.40
N ALA A 45 1.74 25.56 -26.38
CA ALA A 45 2.18 25.58 -25.01
C ALA A 45 2.80 24.20 -24.74
N VAL A 46 4.11 24.09 -24.91
CA VAL A 46 4.88 22.96 -24.39
C VAL A 46 4.74 23.09 -22.88
N ALA A 47 3.86 22.28 -22.31
CA ALA A 47 3.81 22.10 -20.87
C ALA A 47 5.18 21.56 -20.44
N VAL A 48 6.04 22.44 -19.91
CA VAL A 48 7.29 22.06 -19.25
C VAL A 48 6.82 21.24 -18.05
N ARG A 49 6.84 19.92 -18.19
CA ARG A 49 6.73 19.03 -17.05
C ARG A 49 7.91 19.38 -16.13
N PRO A 50 7.67 19.66 -14.83
CA PRO A 50 8.76 19.82 -13.90
C PRO A 50 9.65 18.58 -14.05
N ALA A 51 10.98 18.78 -14.11
CA ALA A 51 11.94 17.70 -14.15
C ALA A 51 11.58 16.73 -13.02
N LEU A 52 11.15 15.52 -13.41
CA LEU A 52 10.82 14.47 -12.45
C LEU A 52 12.09 14.23 -11.63
N ALA A 53 11.94 14.21 -10.30
CA ALA A 53 12.97 13.67 -9.42
C ALA A 53 13.50 12.38 -10.07
N ALA A 54 14.83 12.19 -10.07
CA ALA A 54 15.50 11.08 -10.74
C ALA A 54 14.68 9.80 -10.57
N ASP A 55 14.31 9.15 -11.68
CA ASP A 55 13.40 8.03 -11.70
C ASP A 55 13.82 7.01 -10.64
N ASN A 56 12.96 6.80 -9.63
CA ASN A 56 13.19 5.79 -8.61
C ASN A 56 13.19 4.41 -9.28
N PRO A 57 14.33 3.69 -9.38
CA PRO A 57 14.42 2.42 -10.09
C PRO A 57 13.60 1.30 -9.43
N TYR A 58 13.11 1.54 -8.23
CA TYR A 58 12.33 0.56 -7.44
C TYR A 58 10.83 0.82 -7.48
N GLN A 59 10.39 1.90 -8.11
CA GLN A 59 8.99 2.25 -8.26
C GLN A 59 8.27 1.19 -9.11
N ARG A 60 7.18 0.64 -8.60
CA ARG A 60 6.40 -0.42 -9.23
C ARG A 60 4.91 -0.05 -9.24
N GLY A 61 4.24 -0.43 -10.33
CA GLY A 61 2.83 -0.17 -10.51
C GLY A 61 2.49 1.28 -10.86
N PRO A 62 1.21 1.57 -11.12
CA PRO A 62 0.71 2.90 -11.45
C PRO A 62 0.79 3.85 -10.26
N ASP A 63 0.54 5.14 -10.51
CA ASP A 63 0.41 6.13 -9.46
C ASP A 63 -0.70 5.73 -8.47
N PRO A 64 -0.41 5.75 -7.16
CA PRO A 64 -1.38 5.34 -6.17
C PRO A 64 -2.49 6.39 -6.00
N THR A 65 -3.69 5.90 -5.79
CA THR A 65 -4.86 6.71 -5.42
C THR A 65 -5.43 6.22 -4.09
N PRO A 66 -6.26 7.01 -3.37
CA PRO A 66 -6.94 6.52 -2.17
C PRO A 66 -7.73 5.22 -2.41
N ALA A 67 -8.35 5.08 -3.57
CA ALA A 67 -9.09 3.88 -3.94
C ALA A 67 -8.15 2.68 -4.16
N SER A 68 -7.03 2.86 -4.89
CA SER A 68 -6.09 1.76 -5.13
C SER A 68 -5.39 1.29 -3.86
N VAL A 69 -5.02 2.21 -2.96
CA VAL A 69 -4.38 1.87 -1.67
C VAL A 69 -5.35 1.17 -0.73
N GLY A 70 -6.63 1.52 -0.78
CA GLY A 70 -7.70 0.88 0.00
C GLY A 70 -8.20 -0.45 -0.58
N ALA A 71 -7.80 -0.82 -1.80
CA ALA A 71 -8.25 -2.03 -2.47
C ALA A 71 -7.63 -3.29 -1.83
N SER A 72 -8.40 -4.39 -1.83
CA SER A 72 -7.93 -5.69 -1.31
C SER A 72 -6.92 -6.38 -2.22
N ARG A 73 -6.67 -5.85 -3.41
CA ARG A 73 -5.64 -6.28 -4.37
C ARG A 73 -5.07 -5.07 -5.08
N GLY A 74 -3.75 -5.13 -5.28
CA GLY A 74 -3.02 -4.23 -6.17
C GLY A 74 -3.14 -4.68 -7.64
N THR A 75 -2.27 -4.13 -8.48
CA THR A 75 -2.35 -4.31 -9.93
C THR A 75 -1.60 -5.53 -10.47
N PHE A 76 -0.75 -6.16 -9.67
CA PHE A 76 0.03 -7.31 -10.10
C PHE A 76 -0.76 -8.61 -9.97
N ALA A 77 -0.80 -9.40 -11.04
CA ALA A 77 -1.20 -10.80 -10.97
C ALA A 77 -0.18 -11.57 -10.13
N THR A 78 -0.65 -12.51 -9.31
CA THR A 78 0.19 -13.20 -8.33
C THR A 78 0.13 -14.72 -8.48
N ALA A 79 1.22 -15.39 -8.11
CA ALA A 79 1.28 -16.82 -7.92
C ALA A 79 1.89 -17.14 -6.55
N GLN A 80 1.85 -18.41 -6.18
CA GLN A 80 2.43 -18.88 -4.93
C GLN A 80 3.15 -20.21 -5.10
N VAL A 81 4.09 -20.50 -4.21
CA VAL A 81 4.80 -21.77 -4.11
C VAL A 81 5.04 -22.12 -2.64
N SER A 82 4.81 -23.38 -2.30
CA SER A 82 5.06 -23.89 -0.95
C SER A 82 6.56 -24.07 -0.71
N VAL A 83 6.98 -23.85 0.54
CA VAL A 83 8.35 -24.03 1.00
C VAL A 83 8.34 -25.11 2.10
N PRO A 84 9.14 -26.20 1.96
CA PRO A 84 9.22 -27.23 2.97
C PRO A 84 9.97 -26.74 4.22
N ALA A 85 9.74 -27.37 5.34
CA ALA A 85 10.54 -27.21 6.56
C ALA A 85 12.01 -27.58 6.34
N GLY A 86 12.89 -27.26 7.29
CA GLY A 86 14.31 -27.61 7.25
C GLY A 86 15.23 -26.53 6.66
N ASN A 87 14.69 -25.34 6.40
CA ASN A 87 15.46 -24.19 5.89
C ASN A 87 15.79 -23.15 6.96
N GLY A 88 15.81 -23.56 8.23
CA GLY A 88 15.97 -22.68 9.38
C GLY A 88 14.65 -22.15 9.93
N PHE A 89 13.52 -22.59 9.36
CA PHE A 89 12.15 -22.31 9.79
C PHE A 89 11.23 -23.49 9.46
N GLY A 90 10.00 -23.48 9.95
CA GLY A 90 9.06 -24.62 9.88
C GLY A 90 8.38 -24.84 8.53
N GLY A 91 8.84 -24.18 7.48
CA GLY A 91 8.18 -24.17 6.16
C GLY A 91 7.32 -22.92 5.96
N GLY A 92 6.54 -22.90 4.88
CA GLY A 92 5.69 -21.75 4.58
C GLY A 92 5.24 -21.65 3.13
N VAL A 93 4.86 -20.44 2.71
CA VAL A 93 4.42 -20.15 1.35
C VAL A 93 5.04 -18.86 0.87
N ILE A 94 5.55 -18.86 -0.35
CA ILE A 94 6.00 -17.65 -1.04
C ILE A 94 4.90 -17.21 -2.01
N TYR A 95 4.55 -15.93 -1.96
CA TYR A 95 3.64 -15.26 -2.89
C TYR A 95 4.42 -14.21 -3.68
N TYR A 96 4.19 -14.12 -4.98
CA TYR A 96 5.02 -13.26 -5.82
C TYR A 96 4.25 -12.75 -7.05
N PRO A 97 4.60 -11.55 -7.57
CA PRO A 97 4.12 -11.07 -8.85
C PRO A 97 4.59 -11.97 -10.00
N THR A 98 3.70 -12.29 -10.93
CA THR A 98 4.04 -13.14 -12.07
C THR A 98 4.78 -12.38 -13.17
N ASP A 99 4.45 -11.09 -13.35
CA ASP A 99 5.11 -10.21 -14.31
C ASP A 99 6.31 -9.51 -13.67
N THR A 100 7.48 -9.64 -14.31
CA THR A 100 8.75 -9.00 -13.91
C THR A 100 9.22 -7.93 -14.89
N SER A 101 8.39 -7.51 -15.82
CA SER A 101 8.72 -6.48 -16.82
C SER A 101 9.16 -5.16 -16.20
N GLN A 102 8.68 -4.85 -14.96
CA GLN A 102 9.10 -3.70 -14.20
C GLN A 102 10.35 -3.94 -13.33
N GLY A 103 11.00 -5.09 -13.44
CA GLY A 103 12.20 -5.48 -12.71
C GLY A 103 11.93 -6.33 -11.46
N ARG A 104 12.94 -6.41 -10.58
CA ARG A 104 12.86 -7.19 -9.34
C ARG A 104 12.05 -6.46 -8.27
N PHE A 105 11.48 -7.23 -7.34
CA PHE A 105 10.62 -6.74 -6.26
C PHE A 105 11.32 -6.81 -4.91
N GLY A 106 10.93 -5.95 -3.98
CA GLY A 106 11.34 -6.03 -2.60
C GLY A 106 10.77 -7.28 -1.91
N ALA A 107 11.47 -7.75 -0.88
CA ALA A 107 11.13 -8.94 -0.10
C ALA A 107 10.44 -8.58 1.22
N VAL A 108 9.41 -9.34 1.60
CA VAL A 108 8.77 -9.22 2.91
C VAL A 108 8.64 -10.62 3.53
N ALA A 109 9.26 -10.85 4.69
CA ALA A 109 9.04 -12.06 5.46
C ALA A 109 8.04 -11.80 6.59
N VAL A 110 7.08 -12.71 6.77
CA VAL A 110 5.99 -12.57 7.75
C VAL A 110 5.88 -13.81 8.61
N VAL A 111 5.74 -13.64 9.93
CA VAL A 111 5.63 -14.74 10.90
C VAL A 111 4.39 -14.56 11.79
N PRO A 112 3.63 -15.64 12.08
CA PRO A 112 2.43 -15.60 12.93
C PRO A 112 2.76 -15.46 14.42
N GLY A 113 1.70 -15.33 15.22
CA GLY A 113 1.75 -15.27 16.69
C GLY A 113 2.05 -16.61 17.36
N TYR A 114 2.06 -16.59 18.70
CA TYR A 114 2.31 -17.77 19.53
C TYR A 114 1.23 -18.84 19.28
N THR A 115 1.65 -20.09 19.13
CA THR A 115 0.83 -21.26 18.78
C THR A 115 0.13 -21.23 17.41
N ALA A 116 0.20 -20.14 16.68
CA ALA A 116 -0.42 -20.02 15.37
C ALA A 116 0.43 -20.62 14.24
N THR A 117 -0.25 -20.91 13.12
CA THR A 117 0.40 -21.25 11.84
C THR A 117 0.18 -20.16 10.83
N TRP A 118 1.03 -20.09 9.81
CA TRP A 118 0.86 -19.15 8.70
C TRP A 118 -0.51 -19.32 8.04
N ALA A 119 -0.90 -20.55 7.76
CA ALA A 119 -2.16 -20.86 7.09
C ALA A 119 -3.38 -20.34 7.86
N ALA A 120 -3.36 -20.44 9.18
CA ALA A 120 -4.50 -20.06 10.03
C ALA A 120 -4.59 -18.54 10.27
N GLU A 121 -3.45 -17.84 10.27
CA GLU A 121 -3.40 -16.46 10.74
C GLU A 121 -3.04 -15.46 9.64
N GLY A 122 -2.01 -15.76 8.85
CA GLY A 122 -1.39 -14.78 7.98
C GLY A 122 -1.59 -14.97 6.48
N ALA A 123 -2.07 -16.14 6.03
CA ALA A 123 -2.09 -16.51 4.61
C ALA A 123 -2.86 -15.53 3.73
N TRP A 124 -3.87 -14.84 4.26
CA TRP A 124 -4.63 -13.82 3.54
C TRP A 124 -3.79 -12.59 3.15
N MET A 125 -2.75 -12.25 3.93
CA MET A 125 -1.85 -11.12 3.65
C MET A 125 -0.93 -11.40 2.46
N GLY A 126 -0.53 -12.64 2.26
CA GLY A 126 0.44 -13.03 1.24
C GLY A 126 0.07 -12.54 -0.17
N PRO A 127 -1.07 -12.99 -0.74
CA PRO A 127 -1.48 -12.53 -2.07
C PRO A 127 -1.87 -11.04 -2.10
N TRP A 128 -2.29 -10.46 -0.98
CA TRP A 128 -2.56 -9.03 -0.91
C TRP A 128 -1.27 -8.22 -1.11
N LEU A 129 -0.26 -8.45 -0.28
CA LEU A 129 1.04 -7.77 -0.39
C LEU A 129 1.72 -8.03 -1.74
N ALA A 130 1.68 -9.28 -2.22
CA ALA A 130 2.27 -9.61 -3.52
C ALA A 130 1.62 -8.85 -4.68
N SER A 131 0.31 -8.62 -4.64
CA SER A 131 -0.39 -7.86 -5.67
C SER A 131 -0.01 -6.37 -5.71
N PHE A 132 0.61 -5.85 -4.63
CA PHE A 132 1.20 -4.51 -4.58
C PHE A 132 2.67 -4.47 -4.97
N GLY A 133 3.24 -5.59 -5.45
CA GLY A 133 4.61 -5.64 -5.97
C GLY A 133 5.65 -5.98 -4.91
N PHE A 134 5.36 -6.93 -4.03
CA PHE A 134 6.34 -7.52 -3.12
C PHE A 134 6.47 -9.03 -3.36
N VAL A 135 7.64 -9.60 -3.12
CA VAL A 135 7.77 -11.04 -2.96
C VAL A 135 7.69 -11.34 -1.47
N VAL A 136 6.66 -12.08 -1.09
CA VAL A 136 6.30 -12.31 0.31
C VAL A 136 6.55 -13.75 0.69
N ILE A 137 7.26 -14.00 1.78
CA ILE A 137 7.37 -15.32 2.38
C ILE A 137 6.68 -15.32 3.74
N GLY A 138 5.57 -16.04 3.85
CA GLY A 138 4.92 -16.32 5.12
C GLY A 138 5.38 -17.64 5.66
N ILE A 139 5.86 -17.68 6.91
CA ILE A 139 6.50 -18.86 7.50
C ILE A 139 5.70 -19.46 8.66
N ASP A 140 5.80 -20.76 8.78
CA ASP A 140 5.59 -21.45 10.04
C ASP A 140 6.90 -21.49 10.84
N THR A 141 6.80 -21.51 12.17
CA THR A 141 7.97 -21.64 13.04
C THR A 141 8.33 -23.10 13.27
N ASN A 142 9.60 -23.37 13.60
CA ASN A 142 10.09 -24.72 13.92
C ASN A 142 9.33 -25.34 15.08
N SER A 143 8.97 -24.52 16.06
CA SER A 143 7.99 -24.85 17.10
C SER A 143 6.95 -23.75 17.20
N ARG A 144 5.68 -24.13 17.29
CA ARG A 144 4.59 -23.16 17.50
C ARG A 144 4.72 -22.39 18.82
N ASN A 145 5.50 -22.93 19.76
CA ASN A 145 5.78 -22.33 21.06
C ASN A 145 7.07 -21.49 21.08
N ASP A 146 7.70 -21.27 19.93
CA ASP A 146 8.88 -20.39 19.84
C ASP A 146 8.55 -18.97 20.30
N TRP A 147 9.49 -18.38 21.05
CA TRP A 147 9.40 -17.00 21.51
C TRP A 147 9.92 -16.02 20.47
N ASP A 148 9.81 -14.73 20.76
CA ASP A 148 10.13 -13.62 19.85
C ASP A 148 11.53 -13.73 19.23
N ALA A 149 12.58 -13.97 20.00
CA ALA A 149 13.95 -14.08 19.47
C ALA A 149 14.11 -15.23 18.47
N ALA A 150 13.53 -16.40 18.79
CA ALA A 150 13.57 -17.56 17.89
C ALA A 150 12.79 -17.28 16.59
N ARG A 151 11.61 -16.64 16.68
CA ARG A 151 10.82 -16.23 15.51
C ARG A 151 11.57 -15.23 14.64
N GLY A 152 12.29 -14.28 15.26
CA GLY A 152 13.11 -13.32 14.54
C GLY A 152 14.28 -13.96 13.80
N THR A 153 14.96 -14.93 14.42
CA THR A 153 16.00 -15.73 13.77
C THR A 153 15.45 -16.48 12.55
N GLN A 154 14.25 -17.04 12.66
CA GLN A 154 13.58 -17.75 11.58
C GLN A 154 13.11 -16.81 10.45
N LEU A 155 12.67 -15.59 10.77
CA LEU A 155 12.40 -14.54 9.76
C LEU A 155 13.64 -14.20 8.94
N LEU A 156 14.80 -14.07 9.60
CA LEU A 156 16.07 -13.83 8.92
C LEU A 156 16.48 -14.99 8.03
N ALA A 157 16.33 -16.23 8.51
CA ALA A 157 16.58 -17.43 7.72
C ALA A 157 15.63 -17.53 6.50
N ALA A 158 14.37 -17.12 6.67
CA ALA A 158 13.40 -17.08 5.58
C ALA A 158 13.76 -16.06 4.50
N LEU A 159 14.23 -14.86 4.88
CA LEU A 159 14.74 -13.88 3.93
C LEU A 159 15.97 -14.39 3.17
N ASP A 160 16.90 -15.06 3.87
CA ASP A 160 18.10 -15.63 3.25
C ASP A 160 17.71 -16.77 2.29
N TYR A 161 16.77 -17.62 2.67
CA TYR A 161 16.21 -18.61 1.77
C TYR A 161 15.55 -17.98 0.54
N LEU A 162 14.68 -16.99 0.77
CA LEU A 162 13.92 -16.32 -0.29
C LEU A 162 14.85 -15.73 -1.35
N THR A 163 15.91 -15.05 -0.92
CA THR A 163 16.82 -14.30 -1.80
C THR A 163 17.92 -15.15 -2.44
N GLN A 164 18.29 -16.28 -1.82
CA GLN A 164 19.46 -17.06 -2.26
C GLN A 164 19.10 -18.44 -2.83
N ARG A 165 18.05 -19.08 -2.31
CA ARG A 165 17.78 -20.51 -2.58
C ARG A 165 16.40 -20.81 -3.17
N SER A 166 15.43 -19.88 -3.02
CA SER A 166 14.08 -20.10 -3.52
C SER A 166 14.01 -20.22 -5.05
N SER A 167 13.00 -20.91 -5.53
CA SER A 167 12.71 -21.00 -6.98
C SER A 167 12.34 -19.65 -7.62
N VAL A 168 12.07 -18.64 -6.81
CA VAL A 168 11.68 -17.29 -7.25
C VAL A 168 12.75 -16.22 -6.93
N ARG A 169 13.95 -16.60 -6.50
CA ARG A 169 15.02 -15.67 -6.11
C ARG A 169 15.36 -14.64 -7.18
N ASP A 170 15.23 -15.00 -8.45
CA ASP A 170 15.52 -14.08 -9.57
C ASP A 170 14.51 -12.94 -9.70
N ARG A 171 13.35 -13.04 -9.02
CA ARG A 171 12.34 -11.98 -8.91
C ARG A 171 12.59 -11.03 -7.75
N VAL A 172 13.55 -11.37 -6.87
CA VAL A 172 13.77 -10.66 -5.60
C VAL A 172 14.99 -9.76 -5.69
N ASP A 173 14.84 -8.54 -5.19
CA ASP A 173 15.97 -7.66 -4.90
C ASP A 173 16.37 -7.84 -3.43
N ALA A 174 17.47 -8.55 -3.20
CA ALA A 174 17.95 -8.88 -1.86
C ALA A 174 18.35 -7.64 -1.02
N SER A 175 18.60 -6.51 -1.67
CA SER A 175 18.94 -5.25 -0.99
C SER A 175 17.72 -4.54 -0.37
N ARG A 176 16.51 -5.00 -0.68
CA ARG A 176 15.24 -4.38 -0.29
C ARG A 176 14.35 -5.37 0.45
N ALA A 177 14.71 -5.65 1.71
CA ALA A 177 14.02 -6.62 2.54
C ALA A 177 13.36 -5.97 3.76
N ALA A 178 12.18 -6.48 4.13
CA ALA A 178 11.42 -6.11 5.31
C ALA A 178 10.93 -7.34 6.06
N VAL A 179 10.59 -7.15 7.32
CA VAL A 179 10.01 -8.18 8.19
C VAL A 179 8.71 -7.69 8.82
N MET A 180 7.76 -8.59 9.00
CA MET A 180 6.50 -8.35 9.66
C MET A 180 6.14 -9.51 10.57
N GLY A 181 5.30 -9.26 11.57
CA GLY A 181 4.76 -10.34 12.38
C GLY A 181 3.66 -9.89 13.33
N HIS A 182 2.85 -10.84 13.77
CA HIS A 182 1.76 -10.62 14.72
C HIS A 182 2.15 -11.13 16.12
N SER A 183 1.75 -10.39 17.16
CA SER A 183 1.91 -10.80 18.55
C SER A 183 3.37 -11.18 18.88
N MET A 184 3.63 -12.41 19.31
CA MET A 184 4.98 -12.97 19.49
C MET A 184 5.80 -12.89 18.20
N GLY A 185 5.18 -13.04 17.02
CA GLY A 185 5.81 -12.84 15.73
C GLY A 185 6.16 -11.37 15.47
N GLY A 186 5.37 -10.43 16.00
CA GLY A 186 5.68 -8.99 15.98
C GLY A 186 6.93 -8.67 16.79
N GLY A 187 7.09 -9.31 17.96
CA GLY A 187 8.35 -9.30 18.71
C GLY A 187 9.51 -9.92 17.93
N GLY A 188 9.23 -10.99 17.17
CA GLY A 188 10.20 -11.59 16.26
C GLY A 188 10.64 -10.63 15.15
N ALA A 189 9.72 -9.87 14.57
CA ALA A 189 10.05 -8.85 13.58
C ALA A 189 10.93 -7.73 14.16
N ILE A 190 10.65 -7.30 15.40
CA ILE A 190 11.49 -6.36 16.16
C ILE A 190 12.89 -6.95 16.38
N TYR A 191 12.96 -8.18 16.86
CA TYR A 191 14.25 -8.88 17.07
C TYR A 191 15.05 -8.95 15.76
N ALA A 192 14.43 -9.39 14.66
CA ALA A 192 15.09 -9.49 13.37
C ALA A 192 15.66 -8.13 12.90
N ALA A 193 14.91 -7.04 13.09
CA ALA A 193 15.34 -5.69 12.74
C ALA A 193 16.53 -5.22 13.60
N LEU A 194 16.56 -5.56 14.89
CA LEU A 194 17.71 -5.26 15.76
C LEU A 194 18.95 -6.05 15.36
N GLN A 195 18.81 -7.31 14.87
CA GLN A 195 19.93 -8.16 14.44
C GLN A 195 20.42 -7.83 13.02
N ARG A 196 19.53 -7.28 12.14
CA ARG A 196 19.87 -6.97 10.74
C ARG A 196 19.51 -5.52 10.40
N PRO A 197 20.35 -4.55 10.77
CA PRO A 197 20.08 -3.12 10.51
C PRO A 197 20.01 -2.72 9.03
N SER A 198 20.36 -3.64 8.11
CA SER A 198 20.21 -3.43 6.66
C SER A 198 18.77 -3.64 6.15
N LEU A 199 17.87 -4.16 6.98
CA LEU A 199 16.45 -4.22 6.66
C LEU A 199 15.89 -2.82 6.38
N LYS A 200 15.01 -2.72 5.41
CA LYS A 200 14.42 -1.45 5.01
C LYS A 200 13.33 -0.98 5.97
N THR A 201 12.61 -1.93 6.56
CA THR A 201 11.62 -1.64 7.59
C THR A 201 11.21 -2.88 8.36
N THR A 202 10.62 -2.67 9.53
CA THR A 202 9.91 -3.69 10.31
C THR A 202 8.50 -3.24 10.65
N VAL A 203 7.53 -4.17 10.64
CA VAL A 203 6.14 -3.90 10.99
C VAL A 203 5.68 -4.87 12.08
N GLY A 204 5.41 -4.34 13.27
CA GLY A 204 4.83 -5.09 14.38
C GLY A 204 3.31 -4.94 14.42
N LEU A 205 2.59 -6.04 14.23
CA LEU A 205 1.13 -6.10 14.33
C LEU A 205 0.76 -6.61 15.74
N ALA A 206 0.24 -5.75 16.60
CA ALA A 206 0.02 -6.04 18.02
C ALA A 206 1.25 -6.75 18.67
N PRO A 207 2.47 -6.20 18.53
CA PRO A 207 3.70 -6.93 18.86
C PRO A 207 3.82 -7.23 20.35
N PHE A 208 4.28 -8.44 20.66
CA PHE A 208 4.71 -8.83 21.98
C PHE A 208 6.22 -9.10 21.96
N SER A 209 7.01 -8.20 22.55
CA SER A 209 8.47 -8.33 22.65
C SER A 209 8.87 -8.54 24.12
N ALA A 210 9.12 -9.79 24.47
CA ALA A 210 9.44 -10.16 25.84
C ALA A 210 10.91 -9.90 26.20
N SER A 211 11.80 -10.02 25.21
CA SER A 211 13.25 -10.08 25.42
C SER A 211 13.99 -8.85 24.84
N GLN A 212 13.30 -7.94 24.17
CA GLN A 212 13.94 -6.85 23.45
C GLN A 212 13.50 -5.46 23.94
N THR A 213 14.45 -4.54 23.94
CA THR A 213 14.18 -3.09 24.00
C THR A 213 14.46 -2.49 22.62
N LEU A 214 13.71 -1.44 22.26
CA LEU A 214 13.84 -0.81 20.94
C LEU A 214 14.81 0.39 20.96
N ASN A 215 15.52 0.63 22.05
CA ASN A 215 16.44 1.77 22.18
C ASN A 215 17.62 1.75 21.18
N ASN A 216 17.97 0.59 20.66
CA ASN A 216 19.03 0.40 19.66
C ASN A 216 18.48 0.18 18.26
N MET A 217 17.18 0.39 18.04
CA MET A 217 16.58 0.27 16.70
C MET A 217 17.21 1.27 15.72
N ARG A 218 17.53 0.78 14.53
CA ARG A 218 18.07 1.58 13.42
C ARG A 218 17.24 1.44 12.14
N VAL A 219 16.24 0.59 12.19
CA VAL A 219 15.39 0.23 11.05
C VAL A 219 14.07 0.99 11.19
N PRO A 220 13.56 1.63 10.16
CA PRO A 220 12.23 2.24 10.14
C PRO A 220 11.19 1.28 10.69
N THR A 221 10.40 1.71 11.68
CA THR A 221 9.57 0.83 12.50
C THR A 221 8.13 1.30 12.55
N MET A 222 7.18 0.47 12.09
CA MET A 222 5.75 0.69 12.25
C MET A 222 5.17 -0.29 13.26
N LEU A 223 4.43 0.25 14.25
CA LEU A 223 3.79 -0.53 15.31
C LEU A 223 2.28 -0.29 15.28
N LEU A 224 1.52 -1.36 15.13
CA LEU A 224 0.06 -1.30 15.13
C LEU A 224 -0.50 -1.89 16.43
N ALA A 225 -1.49 -1.20 17.00
CA ALA A 225 -2.20 -1.60 18.19
C ALA A 225 -3.71 -1.77 17.92
N GLY A 226 -4.36 -2.64 18.65
CA GLY A 226 -5.81 -2.71 18.71
C GLY A 226 -6.33 -1.98 19.95
N GLN A 227 -7.31 -1.07 19.81
CA GLN A 227 -7.86 -0.29 20.91
C GLN A 227 -8.31 -1.15 22.10
N ASN A 228 -8.91 -2.31 21.82
CA ASN A 228 -9.46 -3.23 22.81
C ASN A 228 -8.57 -4.46 23.01
N ASP A 229 -7.28 -4.35 22.66
CA ASP A 229 -6.33 -5.44 22.87
C ASP A 229 -5.94 -5.53 24.35
N GLY A 230 -6.36 -6.62 25.00
CA GLY A 230 -6.01 -6.92 26.39
C GLY A 230 -4.74 -7.76 26.54
N THR A 231 -4.16 -8.27 25.44
CA THR A 231 -2.95 -9.09 25.44
C THR A 231 -1.70 -8.22 25.27
N THR A 232 -1.67 -7.44 24.21
CA THR A 232 -0.63 -6.42 23.97
C THR A 232 -1.31 -5.06 23.92
N THR A 233 -1.46 -4.46 25.08
CA THR A 233 -2.26 -3.24 25.24
C THR A 233 -1.71 -2.08 24.40
N PRO A 234 -2.57 -1.14 23.95
CA PRO A 234 -2.11 0.08 23.28
C PRO A 234 -1.00 0.80 24.06
N ALA A 235 -1.09 0.81 25.38
CA ALA A 235 -0.08 1.44 26.25
C ALA A 235 1.28 0.75 26.14
N SER A 236 1.32 -0.59 26.09
CA SER A 236 2.57 -1.35 25.95
C SER A 236 3.22 -1.13 24.57
N ILE A 237 2.40 -1.09 23.51
CA ILE A 237 2.90 -0.85 22.15
C ILE A 237 3.37 0.61 21.99
N ARG A 238 2.65 1.57 22.60
CA ARG A 238 3.08 2.98 22.65
C ARG A 238 4.41 3.14 23.40
N ASN A 239 4.64 2.34 24.44
CA ASN A 239 5.93 2.30 25.12
C ASN A 239 7.05 1.80 24.19
N TYR A 240 6.81 0.77 23.36
CA TYR A 240 7.78 0.36 22.33
C TYR A 240 8.04 1.48 21.32
N TYR A 241 7.00 2.15 20.85
CA TYR A 241 7.15 3.31 19.96
C TYR A 241 8.01 4.41 20.58
N GLY A 242 7.82 4.70 21.87
CA GLY A 242 8.62 5.68 22.62
C GLY A 242 10.10 5.30 22.73
N GLN A 243 10.42 4.00 22.74
CA GLN A 243 11.81 3.50 22.82
C GLN A 243 12.55 3.62 21.48
N VAL A 244 11.86 3.60 20.34
CA VAL A 244 12.53 3.78 19.04
C VAL A 244 13.17 5.17 19.00
N PRO A 245 14.50 5.28 18.73
CA PRO A 245 15.20 6.55 18.72
C PRO A 245 14.56 7.59 17.79
N SER A 246 14.65 8.88 18.18
CA SER A 246 14.04 9.99 17.44
C SER A 246 14.61 10.20 16.03
N GLY A 247 15.84 9.73 15.78
CA GLY A 247 16.46 9.77 14.44
C GLY A 247 16.11 8.60 13.56
N VAL A 248 15.19 7.71 13.98
CA VAL A 248 14.70 6.57 13.20
C VAL A 248 13.24 6.83 12.84
N GLU A 249 12.92 6.66 11.56
CA GLU A 249 11.55 6.79 11.08
C GLU A 249 10.64 5.78 11.78
N LYS A 250 9.55 6.25 12.35
CA LYS A 250 8.63 5.42 13.12
C LYS A 250 7.18 5.86 13.00
N ALA A 251 6.28 4.88 13.09
CA ALA A 251 4.85 5.14 13.17
C ALA A 251 4.20 4.24 14.23
N TYR A 252 3.26 4.83 14.98
CA TYR A 252 2.31 4.14 15.84
C TYR A 252 0.91 4.34 15.27
N LEU A 253 0.14 3.25 15.14
CA LEU A 253 -1.22 3.29 14.63
C LEU A 253 -2.12 2.42 15.50
N GLU A 254 -3.20 3.00 16.05
CA GLU A 254 -4.17 2.32 16.89
C GLU A 254 -5.50 2.16 16.15
N LEU A 255 -5.94 0.93 15.96
CA LEU A 255 -7.18 0.59 15.26
C LEU A 255 -8.38 0.67 16.23
N THR A 256 -9.40 1.44 15.84
CA THR A 256 -10.63 1.63 16.62
C THR A 256 -11.37 0.30 16.80
N GLY A 257 -11.72 -0.02 18.04
CA GLY A 257 -12.53 -1.21 18.40
C GLY A 257 -11.83 -2.55 18.20
N ALA A 258 -10.59 -2.57 17.66
CA ALA A 258 -9.87 -3.78 17.35
C ALA A 258 -9.34 -4.47 18.62
N GLY A 259 -9.47 -5.79 18.71
CA GLY A 259 -8.82 -6.64 19.71
C GLY A 259 -7.50 -7.21 19.20
N HIS A 260 -6.86 -8.10 20.00
CA HIS A 260 -5.56 -8.71 19.67
C HIS A 260 -5.51 -9.41 18.33
N GLY A 261 -6.59 -10.06 17.93
CA GLY A 261 -6.69 -10.81 16.68
C GLY A 261 -6.93 -9.98 15.41
N PHE A 262 -6.83 -8.65 15.43
CA PHE A 262 -7.12 -7.83 14.24
C PHE A 262 -6.29 -8.21 13.00
N PRO A 263 -5.06 -8.77 13.11
CA PRO A 263 -4.28 -9.17 11.95
C PRO A 263 -4.60 -10.58 11.44
N THR A 264 -5.44 -11.36 12.13
CA THR A 264 -5.64 -12.79 11.81
C THR A 264 -6.68 -13.03 10.69
N SER A 265 -7.32 -11.99 10.22
CA SER A 265 -8.29 -12.02 9.11
C SER A 265 -8.20 -10.76 8.26
N ASN A 266 -8.85 -10.77 7.10
CA ASN A 266 -8.86 -9.62 6.20
C ASN A 266 -9.16 -8.30 6.93
N ASN A 267 -8.19 -7.39 6.90
CA ASN A 267 -8.28 -6.09 7.55
C ASN A 267 -7.87 -4.96 6.60
N PRO A 268 -8.82 -4.38 5.85
CA PRO A 268 -8.54 -3.29 4.91
C PRO A 268 -8.00 -2.04 5.60
N THR A 269 -8.46 -1.74 6.83
CA THR A 269 -7.96 -0.59 7.61
C THR A 269 -6.48 -0.73 7.94
N MET A 270 -6.05 -1.92 8.35
CA MET A 270 -4.65 -2.23 8.57
C MET A 270 -3.83 -2.11 7.26
N MET A 271 -4.28 -2.78 6.20
CA MET A 271 -3.51 -2.89 4.97
C MET A 271 -3.35 -1.56 4.23
N ARG A 272 -4.36 -0.67 4.25
CA ARG A 272 -4.24 0.64 3.63
C ARG A 272 -3.18 1.56 4.28
N ASN A 273 -2.68 1.20 5.46
CA ASN A 273 -1.59 1.89 6.15
C ASN A 273 -0.26 1.12 6.04
N VAL A 274 -0.30 -0.20 6.11
CA VAL A 274 0.89 -1.06 5.98
C VAL A 274 1.47 -1.00 4.56
N ILE A 275 0.63 -1.00 3.52
CA ILE A 275 1.10 -0.95 2.13
C ILE A 275 1.86 0.36 1.83
N PRO A 276 1.34 1.57 2.12
CA PRO A 276 2.12 2.79 1.94
C PRO A 276 3.44 2.78 2.70
N TRP A 277 3.45 2.29 3.94
CA TRP A 277 4.66 2.16 4.73
C TRP A 277 5.71 1.28 4.05
N LEU A 278 5.32 0.08 3.61
CA LEU A 278 6.22 -0.80 2.87
C LEU A 278 6.69 -0.17 1.55
N LYS A 279 5.83 0.51 0.81
CA LYS A 279 6.20 1.19 -0.44
C LYS A 279 7.22 2.29 -0.21
N ILE A 280 7.05 3.09 0.83
CA ILE A 280 7.99 4.17 1.18
C ILE A 280 9.36 3.60 1.51
N PHE A 281 9.44 2.59 2.37
CA PHE A 281 10.73 2.15 2.90
C PHE A 281 11.38 1.01 2.08
N VAL A 282 10.61 0.07 1.54
CA VAL A 282 11.13 -1.04 0.73
C VAL A 282 11.40 -0.61 -0.71
N ASP A 283 10.47 0.14 -1.30
CA ASP A 283 10.57 0.57 -2.69
C ASP A 283 11.08 2.01 -2.86
N SER A 284 11.35 2.74 -1.75
CA SER A 284 11.67 4.17 -1.76
C SER A 284 10.64 4.99 -2.55
N ASP A 285 9.39 4.56 -2.57
CA ASP A 285 8.33 5.11 -3.40
C ASP A 285 7.61 6.25 -2.70
N THR A 286 8.13 7.45 -2.87
CA THR A 286 7.60 8.67 -2.25
C THR A 286 6.20 9.07 -2.71
N ARG A 287 5.65 8.47 -3.79
CA ARG A 287 4.25 8.67 -4.19
C ARG A 287 3.27 8.24 -3.10
N TYR A 288 3.70 7.33 -2.21
CA TYR A 288 2.88 6.83 -1.10
C TYR A 288 2.94 7.70 0.16
N THR A 289 3.86 8.66 0.26
CA THR A 289 4.00 9.55 1.43
C THR A 289 2.70 10.31 1.73
N GLN A 290 1.97 10.73 0.71
CA GLN A 290 0.69 11.43 0.83
C GLN A 290 -0.39 10.68 1.63
N PHE A 291 -0.25 9.39 1.85
CA PHE A 291 -1.23 8.59 2.60
C PHE A 291 -0.93 8.48 4.09
N LEU A 292 0.32 8.73 4.48
CA LEU A 292 0.79 8.61 5.87
C LEU A 292 1.28 9.92 6.46
N CYS A 293 1.63 10.91 5.63
CA CYS A 293 2.32 12.14 6.06
C CYS A 293 1.68 13.42 5.52
N PRO A 294 0.61 13.90 6.14
CA PRO A 294 -0.13 13.37 7.27
C PRO A 294 -1.03 12.19 6.87
N LEU A 295 -1.53 11.44 7.86
CA LEU A 295 -2.48 10.34 7.62
C LEU A 295 -3.73 10.85 6.88
N SER A 296 -3.90 10.43 5.64
CA SER A 296 -4.96 10.96 4.76
C SER A 296 -6.35 10.36 5.02
N ASN A 297 -6.42 9.15 5.61
CA ASN A 297 -7.68 8.48 5.93
C ASN A 297 -7.67 7.95 7.36
N THR A 298 -8.42 8.62 8.24
CA THR A 298 -8.52 8.33 9.66
C THR A 298 -9.67 7.35 10.02
N ASN A 299 -10.46 6.91 9.05
CA ASN A 299 -11.58 5.99 9.31
C ASN A 299 -11.08 4.68 9.94
N GLY A 300 -11.63 4.33 11.11
CA GLY A 300 -11.21 3.15 11.88
C GLY A 300 -9.84 3.28 12.56
N ILE A 301 -9.27 4.50 12.62
CA ILE A 301 -8.04 4.82 13.33
C ILE A 301 -8.38 5.63 14.58
N ARG A 302 -7.99 5.14 15.73
CA ARG A 302 -8.15 5.81 17.04
C ARG A 302 -7.06 6.82 17.29
N SER A 303 -5.83 6.47 16.93
CA SER A 303 -4.64 7.31 17.14
C SER A 303 -3.58 7.00 16.08
N TYR A 304 -2.89 8.02 15.64
CA TYR A 304 -1.74 7.90 14.74
C TYR A 304 -0.66 8.90 15.15
N GLU A 305 0.56 8.40 15.26
CA GLU A 305 1.77 9.18 15.51
C GLU A 305 2.84 8.72 14.54
N SER A 306 3.56 9.65 13.92
CA SER A 306 4.68 9.28 13.06
C SER A 306 5.71 10.41 13.02
N THR A 307 6.96 10.04 12.70
CA THR A 307 8.01 11.01 12.40
C THR A 307 7.92 11.52 10.98
N CYS A 308 7.19 10.87 10.11
CA CYS A 308 7.02 11.14 8.69
C CYS A 308 8.32 11.39 7.92
N PRO A 309 8.67 10.58 6.92
CA PRO A 309 9.81 10.82 6.06
C PRO A 309 9.61 12.03 5.13
#